data_257ebde419ffa42863db792515852b71
#
_entry.id   257ebde419ffa42863db792515852b71
#
_cell.length_a   1.000
_cell.length_b   1.000
_cell.length_c   1.000
_cell.angle_alpha   90.00
_cell.angle_beta   90.00
_cell.angle_gamma   90.00
#
_symmetry.space_group_name_H-M   'P 1'
#
loop_
_entity.id
_entity.type
_entity.pdbx_description
1 polymer ?
#
loop_
_entity_poly.entity_id
_entity_poly.type
_entity_poly.pdbx_seq_one_letter_code
_entity_poly.pdbx_strand_id
1 'polypeptide(L)'
;RIQQLSQRMQSKIVVDVEVTPDEVKVFFNSIPKDDLPIFGSELEVAQIVIKPKVSPAEEKRIIEQLETMRNDVLENGSSFSSKAILYSQDPGSRSRGGRYTLDRKRPQMVKEFREQAYRLQEGEISQPFKTDFGWHIVMVDKIRGRMLDVRHVLLVPTVSNAALGEAQNQLKLIKKRIDDGEISFADAAREFSDDQITRANGGVLINTATGDTRFELTKLDPQLYNQILKLEDNE
;
A
#
# COMPACT_ATOMS: atom_id res chain seq x y z
N ARG A 1 -7.17 34.00 19.61
CA ARG A 1 -7.29 34.41 21.01
C ARG A 1 -8.67 34.03 21.60
N ILE A 2 -9.78 34.32 20.89
CA ILE A 2 -11.15 33.99 21.36
C ILE A 2 -11.35 32.46 21.44
N GLN A 3 -10.95 31.69 20.46
CA GLN A 3 -11.05 30.22 20.47
C GLN A 3 -10.25 29.57 21.60
N GLN A 4 -9.06 30.07 21.93
CA GLN A 4 -8.26 29.58 23.06
C GLN A 4 -8.88 29.92 24.41
N LEU A 5 -9.52 31.09 24.53
CA LEU A 5 -10.26 31.48 25.74
C LEU A 5 -11.52 30.61 25.88
N SER A 6 -12.25 30.36 24.81
CA SER A 6 -13.42 29.48 24.78
C SER A 6 -13.07 28.05 25.20
N GLN A 7 -11.98 27.47 24.65
CA GLN A 7 -11.50 26.15 25.03
C GLN A 7 -11.05 26.08 26.51
N ARG A 8 -10.36 27.11 27.00
CA ARG A 8 -9.98 27.20 28.45
C ARG A 8 -11.16 27.36 29.38
N MET A 9 -12.20 28.07 28.95
CA MET A 9 -13.45 28.18 29.74
C MET A 9 -14.20 26.86 29.74
N GLN A 10 -14.32 26.19 28.58
CA GLN A 10 -14.94 24.87 28.50
C GLN A 10 -14.22 23.86 29.39
N SER A 11 -12.89 23.78 29.33
CA SER A 11 -12.11 22.85 30.16
C SER A 11 -12.30 23.16 31.67
N LYS A 12 -12.45 24.42 32.09
CA LYS A 12 -12.72 24.77 33.51
C LYS A 12 -14.11 24.36 33.98
N ILE A 13 -15.10 24.39 33.07
CA ILE A 13 -16.49 24.04 33.41
C ILE A 13 -16.66 22.53 33.50
N VAL A 14 -15.86 21.76 32.71
CA VAL A 14 -16.02 20.30 32.59
C VAL A 14 -15.10 19.52 33.55
N VAL A 15 -14.09 20.17 34.18
CA VAL A 15 -13.10 19.49 35.05
C VAL A 15 -13.75 18.79 36.27
N ASP A 16 -14.87 19.30 36.75
CA ASP A 16 -15.57 18.76 37.95
C ASP A 16 -16.82 17.95 37.60
N VAL A 17 -17.04 17.61 36.32
CA VAL A 17 -18.19 16.79 35.91
C VAL A 17 -17.76 15.30 35.91
N GLU A 18 -18.06 14.64 37.02
CA GLU A 18 -17.98 13.16 37.09
C GLU A 18 -19.30 12.59 36.59
N VAL A 19 -19.24 11.82 35.52
CA VAL A 19 -20.37 11.10 34.97
C VAL A 19 -20.34 9.66 35.50
N THR A 20 -21.35 9.28 36.27
CA THR A 20 -21.47 7.94 36.82
C THR A 20 -22.01 6.93 35.75
N PRO A 21 -21.70 5.63 35.86
CA PRO A 21 -22.26 4.61 34.97
C PRO A 21 -23.79 4.56 34.96
N ASP A 22 -24.42 4.89 36.09
CA ASP A 22 -25.89 4.95 36.21
C ASP A 22 -26.48 6.15 35.44
N GLU A 23 -25.84 7.30 35.49
CA GLU A 23 -26.27 8.48 34.69
C GLU A 23 -26.14 8.21 33.18
N VAL A 24 -25.05 7.54 32.74
CA VAL A 24 -24.91 7.11 31.37
C VAL A 24 -26.03 6.16 30.95
N LYS A 25 -26.39 5.20 31.84
CA LYS A 25 -27.45 4.24 31.58
C LYS A 25 -28.84 4.90 31.53
N VAL A 26 -29.10 5.84 32.43
CA VAL A 26 -30.36 6.63 32.44
C VAL A 26 -30.47 7.46 31.17
N PHE A 27 -29.39 8.15 30.78
CA PHE A 27 -29.35 8.95 29.57
C PHE A 27 -29.58 8.04 28.33
N PHE A 28 -28.86 6.93 28.20
CA PHE A 28 -29.03 5.99 27.09
C PHE A 28 -30.47 5.46 26.98
N ASN A 29 -31.09 5.11 28.11
CA ASN A 29 -32.48 4.63 28.14
C ASN A 29 -33.51 5.73 27.84
N SER A 30 -33.13 7.02 27.95
CA SER A 30 -33.98 8.16 27.59
C SER A 30 -34.01 8.47 26.10
N ILE A 31 -33.06 7.94 25.35
CA ILE A 31 -32.98 8.14 23.88
C ILE A 31 -34.11 7.29 23.22
N PRO A 32 -34.97 7.91 22.39
CA PRO A 32 -35.96 7.16 21.63
C PRO A 32 -35.30 6.08 20.81
N LYS A 33 -35.92 4.90 20.71
CA LYS A 33 -35.33 3.75 19.98
C LYS A 33 -35.02 4.07 18.51
N ASP A 34 -35.80 4.94 17.90
CA ASP A 34 -35.63 5.36 16.51
C ASP A 34 -34.45 6.32 16.31
N ASP A 35 -33.98 6.96 17.40
CA ASP A 35 -32.83 7.86 17.41
C ASP A 35 -31.53 7.16 17.84
N LEU A 36 -31.62 5.89 18.26
CA LEU A 36 -30.43 5.12 18.60
C LEU A 36 -29.63 4.79 17.32
N PRO A 37 -28.29 4.94 17.36
CA PRO A 37 -27.48 4.59 16.23
C PRO A 37 -27.63 3.08 15.96
N ILE A 38 -28.00 2.75 14.74
CA ILE A 38 -28.00 1.35 14.25
C ILE A 38 -26.56 1.02 13.88
N PHE A 39 -25.94 0.17 14.66
CA PHE A 39 -24.64 -0.38 14.33
C PHE A 39 -24.86 -1.52 13.34
N GLY A 40 -24.20 -1.45 12.18
CA GLY A 40 -24.12 -2.57 11.25
C GLY A 40 -23.37 -3.76 11.85
N SER A 41 -23.51 -4.93 11.24
CA SER A 41 -22.69 -6.09 11.63
C SER A 41 -21.19 -5.74 11.46
N GLU A 42 -20.42 -5.93 12.52
CA GLU A 42 -18.97 -5.81 12.50
C GLU A 42 -18.34 -7.19 12.40
N LEU A 43 -17.23 -7.29 11.70
CA LEU A 43 -16.48 -8.52 11.57
C LEU A 43 -14.98 -8.25 11.61
N GLU A 44 -14.23 -9.24 12.02
CA GLU A 44 -12.78 -9.29 11.91
C GLU A 44 -12.41 -10.16 10.71
N VAL A 45 -11.46 -9.70 9.92
CA VAL A 45 -11.01 -10.39 8.70
C VAL A 45 -9.53 -10.67 8.79
N ALA A 46 -9.14 -11.89 8.45
CA ALA A 46 -7.75 -12.25 8.28
C ALA A 46 -7.50 -12.75 6.85
N GLN A 47 -6.29 -12.56 6.34
CA GLN A 47 -5.90 -13.01 5.01
C GLN A 47 -4.51 -13.65 4.99
N ILE A 48 -4.33 -14.59 4.09
CA ILE A 48 -3.02 -15.11 3.69
C ILE A 48 -2.79 -14.72 2.24
N VAL A 49 -1.71 -14.02 1.98
CA VAL A 49 -1.35 -13.54 0.64
C VAL A 49 -0.13 -14.30 0.15
N ILE A 50 -0.23 -14.93 -1.01
CA ILE A 50 0.91 -15.51 -1.73
C ILE A 50 1.12 -14.72 -3.02
N LYS A 51 2.27 -14.07 -3.14
CA LYS A 51 2.65 -13.31 -4.34
C LYS A 51 3.27 -14.25 -5.36
N PRO A 52 2.72 -14.37 -6.57
CA PRO A 52 3.33 -15.18 -7.60
C PRO A 52 4.71 -14.63 -7.95
N LYS A 53 5.70 -15.52 -8.08
CA LYS A 53 7.09 -15.13 -8.32
C LYS A 53 7.31 -14.77 -9.79
N VAL A 54 7.95 -13.64 -10.01
CA VAL A 54 8.45 -13.28 -11.35
C VAL A 54 9.61 -14.19 -11.70
N SER A 55 9.65 -14.68 -12.96
CA SER A 55 10.75 -15.54 -13.40
C SER A 55 12.04 -14.73 -13.55
N PRO A 56 13.21 -15.31 -13.25
CA PRO A 56 14.51 -14.66 -13.48
C PRO A 56 14.72 -14.22 -14.94
N ALA A 57 14.15 -14.95 -15.88
CA ALA A 57 14.20 -14.60 -17.31
C ALA A 57 13.42 -13.31 -17.61
N GLU A 58 12.27 -13.12 -16.99
CA GLU A 58 11.48 -11.89 -17.14
C GLU A 58 12.17 -10.70 -16.46
N GLU A 59 12.73 -10.87 -15.28
CA GLU A 59 13.51 -9.81 -14.64
C GLU A 59 14.69 -9.38 -15.51
N LYS A 60 15.44 -10.35 -16.05
CA LYS A 60 16.56 -10.08 -16.95
C LYS A 60 16.10 -9.33 -18.19
N ARG A 61 15.01 -9.75 -18.83
CA ARG A 61 14.43 -9.07 -20.00
C ARG A 61 14.13 -7.59 -19.73
N ILE A 62 13.53 -7.30 -18.56
CA ILE A 62 13.19 -5.93 -18.16
C ILE A 62 14.44 -5.09 -17.91
N ILE A 63 15.44 -5.65 -17.21
CA ILE A 63 16.71 -4.97 -16.96
C ILE A 63 17.38 -4.63 -18.31
N GLU A 64 17.53 -5.59 -19.22
CA GLU A 64 18.11 -5.39 -20.55
C GLU A 64 17.33 -4.33 -21.36
N GLN A 65 16.01 -4.31 -21.24
CA GLN A 65 15.19 -3.30 -21.90
C GLN A 65 15.45 -1.90 -21.35
N LEU A 66 15.58 -1.75 -20.02
CA LEU A 66 15.91 -0.47 -19.38
C LEU A 66 17.34 -0.02 -19.70
N GLU A 67 18.30 -0.94 -19.74
CA GLU A 67 19.68 -0.67 -20.15
C GLU A 67 19.73 -0.19 -21.61
N THR A 68 19.01 -0.84 -22.50
CA THR A 68 18.88 -0.40 -23.89
C THR A 68 18.31 1.01 -23.99
N MET A 69 17.25 1.32 -23.25
CA MET A 69 16.67 2.67 -23.23
C MET A 69 17.66 3.71 -22.69
N ARG A 70 18.40 3.35 -21.63
CA ARG A 70 19.45 4.18 -21.06
C ARG A 70 20.55 4.49 -22.05
N ASN A 71 21.07 3.46 -22.71
CA ASN A 71 22.15 3.60 -23.69
C ASN A 71 21.69 4.39 -24.93
N ASP A 72 20.46 4.19 -25.40
CA ASP A 72 19.87 4.99 -26.47
C ASP A 72 19.85 6.50 -26.15
N VAL A 73 19.61 6.87 -24.90
CA VAL A 73 19.64 8.28 -24.48
C VAL A 73 21.07 8.80 -24.40
N LEU A 74 21.99 8.01 -23.84
CA LEU A 74 23.37 8.43 -23.60
C LEU A 74 24.22 8.47 -24.89
N GLU A 75 24.03 7.51 -25.77
CA GLU A 75 24.92 7.30 -26.94
C GLU A 75 24.28 7.80 -28.24
N ASN A 76 22.95 7.66 -28.38
CA ASN A 76 22.24 7.96 -29.61
C ASN A 76 21.42 9.26 -29.56
N GLY A 77 21.50 10.02 -28.44
CA GLY A 77 20.80 11.29 -28.28
C GLY A 77 19.27 11.18 -28.24
N SER A 78 18.74 9.97 -27.98
CA SER A 78 17.29 9.79 -27.83
C SER A 78 16.75 10.58 -26.65
N SER A 79 15.51 11.07 -26.75
CA SER A 79 14.88 11.80 -25.66
C SER A 79 14.42 10.84 -24.56
N PHE A 80 14.89 11.02 -23.32
CA PHE A 80 14.40 10.27 -22.15
C PHE A 80 12.88 10.46 -21.95
N SER A 81 12.40 11.69 -22.16
CA SER A 81 10.97 12.00 -22.08
C SER A 81 10.15 11.19 -23.06
N SER A 82 10.61 11.02 -24.29
CA SER A 82 9.95 10.21 -25.31
C SER A 82 9.92 8.72 -24.91
N LYS A 83 11.04 8.20 -24.38
CA LYS A 83 11.08 6.83 -23.84
C LYS A 83 10.09 6.64 -22.70
N ALA A 84 9.97 7.61 -21.79
CA ALA A 84 9.01 7.55 -20.68
C ALA A 84 7.55 7.57 -21.18
N ILE A 85 7.21 8.42 -22.17
CA ILE A 85 5.86 8.46 -22.76
C ILE A 85 5.49 7.14 -23.42
N LEU A 86 6.42 6.54 -24.16
CA LEU A 86 6.17 5.33 -24.94
C LEU A 86 6.12 4.07 -24.09
N TYR A 87 7.05 3.93 -23.15
CA TYR A 87 7.33 2.65 -22.49
C TYR A 87 7.03 2.63 -20.99
N SER A 88 7.01 3.78 -20.30
CA SER A 88 6.78 3.77 -18.85
C SER A 88 5.38 3.26 -18.51
N GLN A 89 5.32 2.42 -17.49
CA GLN A 89 4.07 1.90 -16.92
C GLN A 89 3.64 2.68 -15.67
N ASP A 90 4.32 3.81 -15.34
CA ASP A 90 3.88 4.71 -14.27
C ASP A 90 2.71 5.60 -14.74
N PRO A 91 1.47 5.39 -14.25
CA PRO A 91 0.32 6.19 -14.65
C PRO A 91 0.42 7.65 -14.20
N GLY A 92 1.18 7.90 -13.13
CA GLY A 92 1.30 9.24 -12.52
C GLY A 92 2.18 10.20 -13.32
N SER A 93 3.15 9.71 -14.08
CA SER A 93 4.12 10.56 -14.78
C SER A 93 4.30 10.27 -16.27
N ARG A 94 3.86 9.11 -16.76
CA ARG A 94 4.02 8.69 -18.15
C ARG A 94 3.64 9.79 -19.15
N SER A 95 2.44 10.36 -19.02
CA SER A 95 1.91 11.39 -19.93
C SER A 95 2.73 12.70 -19.91
N ARG A 96 3.50 12.91 -18.85
CA ARG A 96 4.39 14.08 -18.66
C ARG A 96 5.86 13.74 -18.89
N GLY A 97 6.16 12.68 -19.62
CA GLY A 97 7.52 12.24 -19.92
C GLY A 97 8.29 11.77 -18.70
N GLY A 98 7.63 11.12 -17.75
CA GLY A 98 8.19 10.54 -16.54
C GLY A 98 8.53 11.56 -15.44
N ARG A 99 8.03 12.80 -15.51
CA ARG A 99 8.50 13.93 -14.70
C ARG A 99 7.95 13.94 -13.27
N TYR A 100 8.87 14.11 -12.29
CA TYR A 100 8.58 14.40 -10.89
C TYR A 100 9.53 15.48 -10.36
N THR A 101 9.11 16.14 -9.28
CA THR A 101 9.98 17.03 -8.50
C THR A 101 10.08 16.46 -7.08
N LEU A 102 11.29 16.12 -6.66
CA LEU A 102 11.58 15.58 -5.34
C LEU A 102 12.03 16.70 -4.40
N ASP A 103 11.52 16.72 -3.16
CA ASP A 103 11.98 17.60 -2.09
C ASP A 103 12.78 16.77 -1.07
N ARG A 104 14.05 17.08 -0.87
CA ARG A 104 14.93 16.38 0.11
C ARG A 104 14.42 16.47 1.56
N LYS A 105 13.65 17.51 1.91
CA LYS A 105 13.08 17.68 3.25
C LYS A 105 11.71 17.03 3.43
N ARG A 106 10.99 16.78 2.33
CA ARG A 106 9.67 16.16 2.33
C ARG A 106 9.63 15.00 1.34
N PRO A 107 10.24 13.86 1.70
CA PRO A 107 10.35 12.73 0.78
C PRO A 107 8.97 12.12 0.50
N GLN A 108 8.59 12.11 -0.78
CA GLN A 108 7.31 11.58 -1.26
C GLN A 108 7.46 10.23 -1.97
N MET A 109 8.69 9.87 -2.37
CA MET A 109 8.97 8.62 -3.07
C MET A 109 9.54 7.57 -2.11
N VAL A 110 9.48 6.30 -2.51
CA VAL A 110 10.10 5.20 -1.77
C VAL A 110 11.62 5.40 -1.61
N LYS A 111 12.17 4.81 -0.58
CA LYS A 111 13.56 5.02 -0.17
C LYS A 111 14.55 4.71 -1.29
N GLU A 112 14.38 3.55 -1.93
CA GLU A 112 15.24 3.04 -3.01
C GLU A 112 15.29 4.03 -4.19
N PHE A 113 14.15 4.58 -4.59
CA PHE A 113 14.06 5.58 -5.66
C PHE A 113 14.82 6.86 -5.29
N ARG A 114 14.63 7.37 -4.07
CA ARG A 114 15.28 8.59 -3.59
C ARG A 114 16.79 8.43 -3.50
N GLU A 115 17.27 7.30 -3.00
CA GLU A 115 18.70 7.01 -2.88
C GLU A 115 19.39 6.99 -4.23
N GLN A 116 18.75 6.45 -5.26
CA GLN A 116 19.28 6.50 -6.62
C GLN A 116 19.26 7.93 -7.18
N ALA A 117 18.13 8.62 -7.10
CA ALA A 117 18.01 9.98 -7.64
C ALA A 117 18.98 10.98 -6.97
N TYR A 118 19.21 10.86 -5.65
CA TYR A 118 20.04 11.82 -4.91
C TYR A 118 21.56 11.64 -5.11
N ARG A 119 21.99 10.51 -5.68
CA ARG A 119 23.40 10.23 -6.03
C ARG A 119 23.79 10.78 -7.39
N LEU A 120 22.80 11.09 -8.24
CA LEU A 120 23.02 11.54 -9.60
C LEU A 120 23.26 13.04 -9.68
N GLN A 121 24.04 13.44 -10.67
CA GLN A 121 24.21 14.82 -11.09
C GLN A 121 23.20 15.18 -12.19
N GLU A 122 23.12 16.48 -12.55
CA GLU A 122 22.27 16.93 -13.65
C GLU A 122 22.69 16.25 -14.98
N GLY A 123 21.72 15.70 -15.68
CA GLY A 123 21.91 14.96 -16.93
C GLY A 123 22.27 13.48 -16.76
N GLU A 124 22.61 13.02 -15.55
CA GLU A 124 22.93 11.62 -15.32
C GLU A 124 21.70 10.73 -15.26
N ILE A 125 21.87 9.49 -15.72
CA ILE A 125 20.84 8.43 -15.71
C ILE A 125 21.36 7.27 -14.86
N SER A 126 20.51 6.81 -13.92
CA SER A 126 20.83 5.64 -13.08
C SER A 126 20.99 4.35 -13.89
N GLN A 127 21.66 3.36 -13.31
CA GLN A 127 21.47 1.98 -13.70
C GLN A 127 20.04 1.53 -13.36
N PRO A 128 19.52 0.46 -14.01
CA PRO A 128 18.26 -0.16 -13.58
C PRO A 128 18.30 -0.55 -12.10
N PHE A 129 17.24 -0.20 -11.34
CA PHE A 129 17.08 -0.55 -9.94
C PHE A 129 15.66 -0.96 -9.63
N LYS A 130 15.50 -1.78 -8.60
CA LYS A 130 14.21 -2.37 -8.21
C LYS A 130 13.60 -1.61 -7.03
N THR A 131 12.28 -1.46 -7.07
CA THR A 131 11.42 -1.06 -5.94
C THR A 131 10.23 -2.03 -5.84
N ASP A 132 9.36 -1.83 -4.87
CA ASP A 132 8.11 -2.61 -4.77
C ASP A 132 7.16 -2.40 -5.96
N PHE A 133 7.32 -1.30 -6.72
CA PHE A 133 6.51 -1.00 -7.91
C PHE A 133 7.04 -1.65 -9.19
N GLY A 134 8.29 -2.10 -9.22
CA GLY A 134 8.93 -2.68 -10.38
C GLY A 134 10.37 -2.21 -10.58
N TRP A 135 10.83 -2.23 -11.82
CA TRP A 135 12.17 -1.81 -12.21
C TRP A 135 12.16 -0.41 -12.80
N HIS A 136 13.13 0.39 -12.42
CA HIS A 136 13.23 1.80 -12.81
C HIS A 136 14.58 2.15 -13.39
N ILE A 137 14.59 3.18 -14.23
CA ILE A 137 15.72 4.08 -14.46
C ILE A 137 15.25 5.50 -14.17
N VAL A 138 16.12 6.33 -13.59
CA VAL A 138 15.83 7.73 -13.27
C VAL A 138 16.92 8.62 -13.86
N MET A 139 16.53 9.76 -14.42
CA MET A 139 17.40 10.82 -14.90
C MET A 139 17.13 12.09 -14.09
N VAL A 140 18.19 12.83 -13.75
CA VAL A 140 18.05 14.14 -13.12
C VAL A 140 18.05 15.22 -14.20
N ASP A 141 16.92 15.89 -14.37
CA ASP A 141 16.82 17.04 -15.30
C ASP A 141 17.54 18.27 -14.73
N LYS A 142 17.27 18.58 -13.43
CA LYS A 142 17.82 19.79 -12.79
C LYS A 142 17.84 19.68 -11.26
N ILE A 143 18.88 20.25 -10.64
CA ILE A 143 19.02 20.40 -9.20
C ILE A 143 18.85 21.88 -8.82
N ARG A 144 17.88 22.16 -7.95
CA ARG A 144 17.57 23.52 -7.48
C ARG A 144 17.58 23.55 -5.95
N GLY A 145 18.77 23.66 -5.37
CA GLY A 145 18.98 23.58 -3.93
C GLY A 145 18.51 22.24 -3.37
N ARG A 146 17.40 22.22 -2.61
CA ARG A 146 16.82 21.00 -2.04
C ARG A 146 15.91 20.24 -3.00
N MET A 147 15.51 20.87 -4.11
CA MET A 147 14.57 20.31 -5.08
C MET A 147 15.32 19.65 -6.23
N LEU A 148 14.91 18.46 -6.62
CA LEU A 148 15.40 17.75 -7.80
C LEU A 148 14.24 17.55 -8.77
N ASP A 149 14.38 18.07 -9.99
CA ASP A 149 13.50 17.70 -11.09
C ASP A 149 14.08 16.44 -11.74
N VAL A 150 13.29 15.39 -11.77
CA VAL A 150 13.71 14.09 -12.30
C VAL A 150 12.72 13.59 -13.34
N ARG A 151 13.18 12.67 -14.18
CA ARG A 151 12.33 11.82 -15.02
C ARG A 151 12.62 10.37 -14.71
N HIS A 152 11.61 9.53 -14.82
CA HIS A 152 11.82 8.10 -14.68
C HIS A 152 11.02 7.29 -15.69
N VAL A 153 11.48 6.08 -15.92
CA VAL A 153 10.74 5.01 -16.58
C VAL A 153 10.53 3.91 -15.55
N LEU A 154 9.30 3.43 -15.44
CA LEU A 154 8.94 2.26 -14.66
C LEU A 154 8.53 1.14 -15.61
N LEU A 155 9.10 -0.04 -15.45
CA LEU A 155 8.63 -1.29 -16.05
C LEU A 155 8.26 -2.28 -14.95
N VAL A 156 7.05 -2.82 -15.04
CA VAL A 156 6.51 -3.80 -14.08
C VAL A 156 6.69 -5.19 -14.70
N PRO A 157 7.38 -6.12 -14.01
CA PRO A 157 7.49 -7.49 -14.49
C PRO A 157 6.13 -8.16 -14.65
N THR A 158 5.95 -8.88 -15.75
CA THR A 158 4.75 -9.67 -15.95
C THR A 158 4.86 -11.03 -15.26
N VAL A 159 3.79 -11.40 -14.58
CA VAL A 159 3.68 -12.71 -13.96
C VAL A 159 3.14 -13.71 -14.97
N SER A 160 3.83 -14.83 -15.13
CA SER A 160 3.38 -15.90 -16.03
C SER A 160 2.15 -16.64 -15.47
N ASN A 161 1.33 -17.21 -16.36
CA ASN A 161 0.21 -18.07 -15.95
C ASN A 161 0.69 -19.29 -15.12
N ALA A 162 1.88 -19.79 -15.39
CA ALA A 162 2.49 -20.87 -14.60
C ALA A 162 2.74 -20.42 -13.14
N ALA A 163 3.36 -19.24 -12.95
CA ALA A 163 3.63 -18.70 -11.62
C ALA A 163 2.32 -18.37 -10.85
N LEU A 164 1.29 -17.90 -11.55
CA LEU A 164 -0.06 -17.75 -10.96
C LEU A 164 -0.63 -19.09 -10.53
N GLY A 165 -0.52 -20.12 -11.35
CA GLY A 165 -0.96 -21.48 -11.03
C GLY A 165 -0.21 -22.07 -9.83
N GLU A 166 1.09 -21.86 -9.73
CA GLU A 166 1.90 -22.27 -8.57
C GLU A 166 1.45 -21.58 -7.28
N ALA A 167 1.25 -20.26 -7.31
CA ALA A 167 0.75 -19.50 -6.16
C ALA A 167 -0.65 -19.97 -5.73
N GLN A 168 -1.55 -20.21 -6.67
CA GLN A 168 -2.88 -20.78 -6.40
C GLN A 168 -2.81 -22.17 -5.77
N ASN A 169 -1.93 -23.04 -6.29
CA ASN A 169 -1.74 -24.38 -5.74
C ASN A 169 -1.15 -24.32 -4.32
N GLN A 170 -0.23 -23.40 -4.06
CA GLN A 170 0.31 -23.17 -2.73
C GLN A 170 -0.80 -22.74 -1.75
N LEU A 171 -1.66 -21.78 -2.14
CA LEU A 171 -2.81 -21.38 -1.31
C LEU A 171 -3.77 -22.53 -1.03
N LYS A 172 -4.06 -23.37 -2.04
CA LYS A 172 -4.92 -24.56 -1.86
C LYS A 172 -4.31 -25.56 -0.87
N LEU A 173 -3.00 -25.78 -0.91
CA LEU A 173 -2.31 -26.65 0.03
C LEU A 173 -2.34 -26.08 1.46
N ILE A 174 -2.12 -24.76 1.61
CA ILE A 174 -2.20 -24.08 2.91
C ILE A 174 -3.64 -24.21 3.46
N LYS A 175 -4.66 -23.89 2.64
CA LYS A 175 -6.07 -24.05 3.05
C LYS A 175 -6.34 -25.47 3.51
N LYS A 176 -5.93 -26.46 2.74
CA LYS A 176 -6.13 -27.88 3.13
C LYS A 176 -5.51 -28.20 4.49
N ARG A 177 -4.30 -27.76 4.78
CA ARG A 177 -3.64 -27.97 6.08
C ARG A 177 -4.38 -27.29 7.23
N ILE A 178 -4.99 -26.13 6.97
CA ILE A 178 -5.85 -25.43 7.95
C ILE A 178 -7.15 -26.23 8.17
N ASP A 179 -7.82 -26.63 7.09
CA ASP A 179 -9.07 -27.38 7.14
C ASP A 179 -8.89 -28.76 7.82
N ASP A 180 -7.74 -29.41 7.62
CA ASP A 180 -7.37 -30.68 8.27
C ASP A 180 -6.94 -30.49 9.76
N GLY A 181 -6.83 -29.25 10.24
CA GLY A 181 -6.41 -28.92 11.62
C GLY A 181 -4.92 -29.11 11.89
N GLU A 182 -4.10 -29.27 10.85
CA GLU A 182 -2.63 -29.44 10.99
C GLU A 182 -1.93 -28.14 11.44
N ILE A 183 -2.48 -26.99 11.07
CA ILE A 183 -1.95 -25.67 11.40
C ILE A 183 -3.09 -24.69 11.62
N SER A 184 -2.94 -23.76 12.58
CA SER A 184 -3.91 -22.68 12.73
C SER A 184 -3.79 -21.66 11.57
N PHE A 185 -4.89 -20.95 11.25
CA PHE A 185 -4.85 -19.88 10.25
C PHE A 185 -3.79 -18.82 10.59
N ALA A 186 -3.71 -18.42 11.87
CA ALA A 186 -2.76 -17.43 12.33
C ALA A 186 -1.29 -17.87 12.15
N ASP A 187 -1.00 -19.15 12.43
CA ASP A 187 0.35 -19.69 12.24
C ASP A 187 0.68 -19.89 10.76
N ALA A 188 -0.29 -20.31 9.95
CA ALA A 188 -0.14 -20.38 8.50
C ALA A 188 0.12 -18.98 7.89
N ALA A 189 -0.55 -17.94 8.38
CA ALA A 189 -0.31 -16.57 7.96
C ALA A 189 1.12 -16.13 8.33
N ARG A 190 1.59 -16.42 9.55
CA ARG A 190 2.95 -16.09 9.99
C ARG A 190 4.02 -16.82 9.19
N GLU A 191 3.78 -18.07 8.83
CA GLU A 191 4.75 -18.91 8.13
C GLU A 191 4.79 -18.60 6.63
N PHE A 192 3.63 -18.49 5.98
CA PHE A 192 3.53 -18.50 4.52
C PHE A 192 3.13 -17.19 3.88
N SER A 193 2.49 -16.25 4.61
CA SER A 193 2.02 -15.01 3.98
C SER A 193 3.15 -14.10 3.52
N ASP A 194 3.05 -13.60 2.30
CA ASP A 194 3.94 -12.59 1.72
C ASP A 194 3.53 -11.14 2.07
N ASP A 195 2.41 -10.97 2.79
CA ASP A 195 1.98 -9.66 3.29
C ASP A 195 2.69 -9.33 4.61
N GLN A 196 3.70 -8.48 4.54
CA GLN A 196 4.51 -8.08 5.69
C GLN A 196 3.72 -7.30 6.76
N ILE A 197 2.61 -6.66 6.38
CA ILE A 197 1.81 -5.82 7.29
C ILE A 197 1.00 -6.71 8.23
N THR A 198 0.31 -7.71 7.69
CA THR A 198 -0.60 -8.56 8.46
C THR A 198 0.03 -9.86 8.94
N ARG A 199 1.12 -10.31 8.29
CA ARG A 199 1.81 -11.57 8.59
C ARG A 199 2.13 -11.76 10.07
N ALA A 200 2.76 -10.76 10.69
CA ALA A 200 3.17 -10.83 12.10
C ALA A 200 1.97 -10.94 13.05
N ASN A 201 0.82 -10.39 12.64
CA ASN A 201 -0.44 -10.42 13.40
C ASN A 201 -1.37 -11.58 12.99
N GLY A 202 -0.82 -12.67 12.44
CA GLY A 202 -1.60 -13.84 12.05
C GLY A 202 -2.56 -13.61 10.89
N GLY A 203 -2.25 -12.65 10.03
CA GLY A 203 -3.06 -12.31 8.86
C GLY A 203 -4.19 -11.31 9.11
N VAL A 204 -4.43 -10.92 10.37
CA VAL A 204 -5.55 -10.02 10.74
C VAL A 204 -5.36 -8.64 10.13
N LEU A 205 -6.40 -8.16 9.45
CA LEU A 205 -6.45 -6.83 8.86
C LEU A 205 -6.68 -5.77 9.95
N ILE A 206 -6.09 -4.59 9.74
CA ILE A 206 -6.28 -3.42 10.61
C ILE A 206 -7.10 -2.38 9.84
N ASN A 207 -8.18 -1.94 10.43
CA ASN A 207 -9.00 -0.84 9.92
C ASN A 207 -8.23 0.47 10.10
N THR A 208 -7.74 1.03 9.00
CA THR A 208 -6.92 2.26 9.03
C THR A 208 -7.69 3.50 9.48
N ALA A 209 -9.02 3.46 9.45
CA ALA A 209 -9.86 4.58 9.89
C ALA A 209 -10.06 4.61 11.41
N THR A 210 -10.13 3.44 12.05
CA THR A 210 -10.40 3.30 13.50
C THR A 210 -9.16 2.88 14.28
N GLY A 211 -8.21 2.19 13.62
CA GLY A 211 -6.99 1.66 14.23
C GLY A 211 -7.20 0.31 14.95
N ASP A 212 -8.40 -0.28 14.88
CA ASP A 212 -8.73 -1.60 15.44
C ASP A 212 -8.85 -2.68 14.34
N THR A 213 -9.27 -3.89 14.71
CA THR A 213 -9.42 -5.04 13.80
C THR A 213 -10.84 -5.20 13.26
N ARG A 214 -11.78 -4.33 13.67
CA ARG A 214 -13.18 -4.45 13.32
C ARG A 214 -13.54 -3.63 12.09
N PHE A 215 -14.30 -4.23 11.24
CA PHE A 215 -14.80 -3.62 10.02
C PHE A 215 -16.32 -3.68 10.01
N GLU A 216 -16.96 -2.56 9.78
CA GLU A 216 -18.37 -2.51 9.44
C GLU A 216 -18.55 -3.07 8.03
N LEU A 217 -19.37 -4.10 7.88
CA LEU A 217 -19.53 -4.86 6.64
C LEU A 217 -19.80 -3.97 5.42
N THR A 218 -20.62 -2.95 5.60
CA THR A 218 -21.01 -2.00 4.53
C THR A 218 -19.91 -1.01 4.12
N LYS A 219 -18.84 -0.90 4.91
CA LYS A 219 -17.71 0.01 4.66
C LYS A 219 -16.46 -0.69 4.08
N LEU A 220 -16.55 -1.99 3.86
CA LEU A 220 -15.48 -2.75 3.22
C LEU A 220 -15.32 -2.40 1.74
N ASP A 221 -14.12 -2.60 1.21
CA ASP A 221 -13.89 -2.58 -0.23
C ASP A 221 -14.86 -3.56 -0.94
N PRO A 222 -15.49 -3.17 -2.06
CA PRO A 222 -16.48 -4.01 -2.74
C PRO A 222 -15.98 -5.38 -3.17
N GLN A 223 -14.69 -5.51 -3.50
CA GLN A 223 -14.13 -6.80 -3.88
C GLN A 223 -13.97 -7.72 -2.66
N LEU A 224 -13.49 -7.17 -1.55
CA LEU A 224 -13.35 -7.88 -0.29
C LEU A 224 -14.73 -8.26 0.27
N TYR A 225 -15.68 -7.32 0.27
CA TYR A 225 -17.08 -7.57 0.65
C TYR A 225 -17.69 -8.76 -0.07
N ASN A 226 -17.57 -8.81 -1.40
CA ASN A 226 -18.12 -9.90 -2.22
C ASN A 226 -17.45 -11.26 -1.97
N GLN A 227 -16.23 -11.28 -1.45
CA GLN A 227 -15.57 -12.54 -1.06
C GLN A 227 -16.03 -12.99 0.33
N ILE A 228 -16.08 -12.06 1.28
CA ILE A 228 -16.51 -12.33 2.67
C ILE A 228 -17.94 -12.85 2.73
N LEU A 229 -18.86 -12.31 1.92
CA LEU A 229 -20.25 -12.81 1.85
C LEU A 229 -20.39 -14.27 1.46
N LYS A 230 -19.33 -14.90 0.96
CA LYS A 230 -19.35 -16.34 0.58
C LYS A 230 -18.82 -17.24 1.69
N LEU A 231 -18.27 -16.64 2.74
CA LEU A 231 -17.68 -17.34 3.87
C LEU A 231 -18.68 -17.45 5.01
N GLU A 232 -18.59 -18.51 5.78
CA GLU A 232 -19.27 -18.66 7.06
C GLU A 232 -18.41 -18.11 8.20
N ASP A 233 -18.96 -17.98 9.40
CA ASP A 233 -18.21 -17.54 10.57
C ASP A 233 -17.08 -18.52 10.88
N ASN A 234 -15.86 -18.00 10.96
CA ASN A 234 -14.60 -18.73 11.14
C ASN A 234 -14.16 -19.60 9.95
N GLU A 235 -14.65 -19.32 8.73
CA GLU A 235 -14.20 -19.94 7.48
C GLU A 235 -13.03 -19.18 6.81
#